data_96f5ab9f2dbdb4a109286864924df5ae
#
_entry.id   96f5ab9f2dbdb4a109286864924df5ae
#
_cell.length_a   1.000
_cell.length_b   1.000
_cell.length_c   1.000
_cell.angle_alpha   90.00
_cell.angle_beta   90.00
_cell.angle_gamma   90.00
#
_symmetry.space_group_name_H-M   'P 1'
#
loop_
_entity.id
_entity.type
_entity.pdbx_description
1 polymer ?
#
loop_
_entity_poly.entity_id
_entity_poly.type
_entity_poly.pdbx_seq_one_letter_code
_entity_poly.pdbx_strand_id
1 'polypeptide(L)'
;MNLTIAQLNATSADEAVALLDGLYEHSPWIAAAAIAQRPFSGRAHLARALVDATRAGGRDAQLALLRAHPRLAGKAMVAGALTPESTDEQTRSGLTQCSPAEFERLHALNDAYDRRFGWPFILAVRGPTGQGLTRGEIIETFERRIANEPDAEFDECLRNVHRIAEIRLGDRFGV
;
A
#
# COMPACT_ATOMS: atom_id res chain seq x y z
N MET A 1 12.60 -18.69 4.05
CA MET A 1 11.58 -19.58 4.68
C MET A 1 10.32 -18.74 4.81
N ASN A 2 9.19 -19.16 4.22
CA ASN A 2 7.96 -18.39 4.22
C ASN A 2 7.28 -18.50 5.60
N LEU A 3 6.66 -17.40 6.04
CA LEU A 3 5.85 -17.36 7.25
C LEU A 3 4.61 -18.26 7.10
N THR A 4 4.22 -18.94 8.16
CA THR A 4 2.96 -19.72 8.19
C THR A 4 1.97 -19.14 9.18
N ILE A 5 0.67 -19.37 8.95
CA ILE A 5 -0.39 -18.95 9.89
C ILE A 5 -0.22 -19.62 11.27
N ALA A 6 0.23 -20.87 11.28
CA ALA A 6 0.49 -21.58 12.54
C ALA A 6 1.61 -20.90 13.36
N GLN A 7 2.70 -20.51 12.71
CA GLN A 7 3.78 -19.75 13.36
C GLN A 7 3.26 -18.40 13.87
N LEU A 8 2.52 -17.64 13.04
CA LEU A 8 1.95 -16.37 13.46
C LEU A 8 1.00 -16.50 14.66
N ASN A 9 0.22 -17.59 14.72
CA ASN A 9 -0.68 -17.84 15.85
C ASN A 9 0.06 -18.23 17.13
N ALA A 10 1.22 -18.88 17.01
CA ALA A 10 1.99 -19.43 18.13
C ALA A 10 2.99 -18.43 18.75
N THR A 11 3.37 -17.40 18.01
CA THR A 11 4.37 -16.42 18.49
C THR A 11 3.74 -15.38 19.44
N SER A 12 4.60 -14.63 20.16
CA SER A 12 4.13 -13.55 21.04
C SER A 12 3.40 -12.45 20.23
N ALA A 13 2.62 -11.60 20.92
CA ALA A 13 1.90 -10.51 20.22
C ALA A 13 2.87 -9.52 19.56
N ASP A 14 3.93 -9.13 20.26
CA ASP A 14 4.92 -8.17 19.77
C ASP A 14 5.69 -8.72 18.57
N GLU A 15 6.12 -9.98 18.63
CA GLU A 15 6.77 -10.64 17.50
C GLU A 15 5.81 -10.80 16.31
N ALA A 16 4.54 -11.12 16.56
CA ALA A 16 3.54 -11.23 15.50
C ALA A 16 3.31 -9.88 14.80
N VAL A 17 3.26 -8.78 15.53
CA VAL A 17 3.20 -7.42 14.96
C VAL A 17 4.43 -7.12 14.13
N ALA A 18 5.63 -7.44 14.65
CA ALA A 18 6.88 -7.25 13.92
C ALA A 18 6.94 -8.09 12.63
N LEU A 19 6.41 -9.32 12.65
CA LEU A 19 6.31 -10.18 11.46
C LEU A 19 5.37 -9.62 10.38
N LEU A 20 4.42 -8.76 10.76
CA LEU A 20 3.47 -8.10 9.84
C LEU A 20 3.86 -6.64 9.53
N ASP A 21 4.99 -6.15 10.05
CA ASP A 21 5.46 -4.79 9.76
C ASP A 21 5.70 -4.60 8.27
N GLY A 22 5.41 -3.39 7.76
CA GLY A 22 5.51 -3.07 6.34
C GLY A 22 4.34 -3.56 5.46
N LEU A 23 3.35 -4.31 5.99
CA LEU A 23 2.13 -4.60 5.22
C LEU A 23 1.33 -3.33 4.93
N TYR A 24 1.22 -2.46 5.92
CA TYR A 24 0.61 -1.13 5.81
C TYR A 24 1.68 -0.07 6.13
N GLU A 25 1.86 0.87 5.25
CA GLU A 25 2.94 1.86 5.31
C GLU A 25 2.91 2.63 6.63
N HIS A 26 3.98 2.53 7.41
CA HIS A 26 4.17 3.22 8.71
C HIS A 26 2.96 3.16 9.67
N SER A 27 2.18 2.07 9.62
CA SER A 27 0.94 1.93 10.38
C SER A 27 0.87 0.62 11.17
N PRO A 28 1.80 0.39 12.12
CA PRO A 28 1.86 -0.87 12.90
C PRO A 28 0.63 -1.10 13.77
N TRP A 29 -0.16 -0.07 14.04
CA TRP A 29 -1.40 -0.17 14.81
C TRP A 29 -2.43 -1.09 14.15
N ILE A 30 -2.43 -1.21 12.80
CA ILE A 30 -3.32 -2.10 12.05
C ILE A 30 -2.96 -3.56 12.35
N ALA A 31 -1.67 -3.88 12.28
CA ALA A 31 -1.17 -5.21 12.63
C ALA A 31 -1.49 -5.55 14.09
N ALA A 32 -1.25 -4.63 15.03
CA ALA A 32 -1.54 -4.82 16.44
C ALA A 32 -3.03 -5.12 16.70
N ALA A 33 -3.93 -4.35 16.09
CA ALA A 33 -5.37 -4.55 16.23
C ALA A 33 -5.84 -5.88 15.60
N ALA A 34 -5.27 -6.28 14.46
CA ALA A 34 -5.57 -7.57 13.83
C ALA A 34 -5.06 -8.75 14.68
N ILE A 35 -3.82 -8.66 15.19
CA ILE A 35 -3.19 -9.72 16.01
C ILE A 35 -3.98 -9.99 17.30
N ALA A 36 -4.67 -9.00 17.84
CA ALA A 36 -5.56 -9.19 19.00
C ALA A 36 -6.76 -10.13 18.70
N GLN A 37 -7.06 -10.40 17.43
CA GLN A 37 -8.16 -11.27 16.99
C GLN A 37 -7.71 -12.72 16.74
N ARG A 38 -6.46 -13.10 17.06
CA ARG A 38 -5.97 -14.48 16.92
C ARG A 38 -6.80 -15.49 17.76
N PRO A 39 -6.88 -16.78 17.35
CA PRO A 39 -6.12 -17.40 16.25
C PRO A 39 -6.78 -17.20 14.87
N PHE A 40 -5.94 -17.09 13.83
CA PHE A 40 -6.41 -17.07 12.45
C PHE A 40 -6.53 -18.48 11.88
N SER A 41 -7.62 -18.75 11.16
CA SER A 41 -7.85 -20.04 10.49
C SER A 41 -7.11 -20.15 9.16
N GLY A 42 -6.58 -19.04 8.63
CA GLY A 42 -5.89 -19.00 7.35
C GLY A 42 -5.56 -17.56 6.94
N ARG A 43 -4.80 -17.42 5.84
CA ARG A 43 -4.38 -16.12 5.30
C ARG A 43 -5.57 -15.19 4.99
N ALA A 44 -6.65 -15.74 4.41
CA ALA A 44 -7.84 -14.96 4.11
C ALA A 44 -8.52 -14.40 5.38
N HIS A 45 -8.45 -15.13 6.50
CA HIS A 45 -8.94 -14.64 7.79
C HIS A 45 -8.08 -13.48 8.31
N LEU A 46 -6.75 -13.63 8.26
CA LEU A 46 -5.82 -12.55 8.61
C LEU A 46 -6.02 -11.31 7.74
N ALA A 47 -6.15 -11.48 6.41
CA ALA A 47 -6.40 -10.36 5.50
C ALA A 47 -7.69 -9.59 5.86
N ARG A 48 -8.77 -10.29 6.18
CA ARG A 48 -10.02 -9.66 6.65
C ARG A 48 -9.83 -8.92 7.97
N ALA A 49 -9.13 -9.52 8.94
CA ALA A 49 -8.85 -8.88 10.22
C ALA A 49 -8.06 -7.58 10.07
N LEU A 50 -7.12 -7.51 9.14
CA LEU A 50 -6.36 -6.30 8.81
C LEU A 50 -7.26 -5.21 8.20
N VAL A 51 -8.15 -5.58 7.27
CA VAL A 51 -9.14 -4.65 6.69
C VAL A 51 -10.10 -4.12 7.75
N ASP A 52 -10.61 -5.00 8.60
CA ASP A 52 -11.54 -4.64 9.68
C ASP A 52 -10.86 -3.76 10.73
N ALA A 53 -9.60 -4.03 11.08
CA ALA A 53 -8.80 -3.17 11.95
C ALA A 53 -8.63 -1.76 11.36
N THR A 54 -8.33 -1.65 10.06
CA THR A 54 -8.22 -0.35 9.36
C THR A 54 -9.54 0.40 9.40
N ARG A 55 -10.67 -0.29 9.17
CA ARG A 55 -12.01 0.31 9.23
C ARG A 55 -12.36 0.78 10.63
N ALA A 56 -12.07 -0.04 11.63
CA ALA A 56 -12.34 0.27 13.04
C ALA A 56 -11.54 1.48 13.56
N GLY A 57 -10.40 1.79 12.97
CA GLY A 57 -9.60 2.98 13.28
C GLY A 57 -10.28 4.31 12.95
N GLY A 58 -11.30 4.29 12.09
CA GLY A 58 -12.05 5.47 11.69
C GLY A 58 -11.34 6.38 10.68
N ARG A 59 -12.03 7.42 10.25
CA ARG A 59 -11.62 8.31 9.14
C ARG A 59 -10.26 8.96 9.36
N ASP A 60 -9.99 9.45 10.57
CA ASP A 60 -8.74 10.17 10.87
C ASP A 60 -7.53 9.25 10.82
N ALA A 61 -7.63 8.03 11.36
CA ALA A 61 -6.58 7.03 11.29
C ALA A 61 -6.34 6.54 9.84
N GLN A 62 -7.42 6.37 9.07
CA GLN A 62 -7.34 6.05 7.65
C GLN A 62 -6.68 7.17 6.85
N LEU A 63 -6.99 8.45 7.13
CA LEU A 63 -6.35 9.59 6.48
C LEU A 63 -4.84 9.64 6.82
N ALA A 64 -4.47 9.37 8.07
CA ALA A 64 -3.07 9.26 8.47
C ALA A 64 -2.35 8.14 7.73
N LEU A 65 -3.01 6.98 7.56
CA LEU A 65 -2.50 5.86 6.76
C LEU A 65 -2.27 6.27 5.30
N LEU A 66 -3.23 6.97 4.65
CA LEU A 66 -3.05 7.43 3.27
C LEU A 66 -1.87 8.41 3.17
N ARG A 67 -1.74 9.35 4.12
CA ARG A 67 -0.65 10.33 4.15
C ARG A 67 0.73 9.71 4.42
N ALA A 68 0.78 8.53 5.02
CA ALA A 68 2.02 7.80 5.26
C ALA A 68 2.61 7.16 3.97
N HIS A 69 1.81 7.02 2.90
CA HIS A 69 2.27 6.43 1.65
C HIS A 69 3.20 7.39 0.88
N PRO A 70 4.26 6.86 0.25
CA PRO A 70 5.11 7.65 -0.62
C PRO A 70 4.41 7.96 -1.94
N ARG A 71 4.80 9.09 -2.55
CA ARG A 71 4.41 9.40 -3.93
C ARG A 71 5.02 8.41 -4.91
N LEU A 72 4.30 8.05 -5.96
CA LEU A 72 4.87 7.32 -7.10
C LEU A 72 5.88 8.19 -7.84
N ALA A 73 7.04 7.62 -8.19
CA ALA A 73 8.15 8.34 -8.84
C ALA A 73 8.51 9.66 -8.12
N GLY A 74 8.33 9.71 -6.81
CA GLY A 74 8.59 10.90 -6.00
C GLY A 74 10.07 11.07 -5.64
N LYS A 75 10.40 12.22 -5.03
CA LYS A 75 11.76 12.53 -4.56
C LYS A 75 12.31 11.48 -3.57
N ALA A 76 11.44 10.86 -2.76
CA ALA A 76 11.83 9.81 -1.82
C ALA A 76 12.38 8.57 -2.54
N MET A 77 11.82 8.20 -3.72
CA MET A 77 12.33 7.12 -4.55
C MET A 77 13.73 7.44 -5.09
N VAL A 78 13.92 8.65 -5.61
CA VAL A 78 15.24 9.11 -6.13
C VAL A 78 16.28 9.17 -5.01
N ALA A 79 15.87 9.56 -3.80
CA ALA A 79 16.76 9.66 -2.63
C ALA A 79 17.00 8.32 -1.91
N GLY A 80 16.35 7.22 -2.33
CA GLY A 80 16.44 5.92 -1.65
C GLY A 80 15.79 5.90 -0.26
N ALA A 81 14.81 6.76 -0.02
CA ALA A 81 14.15 6.93 1.28
C ALA A 81 12.78 6.23 1.38
N LEU A 82 12.52 5.28 0.49
CA LEU A 82 11.32 4.44 0.54
C LEU A 82 11.53 3.23 1.47
N THR A 83 10.42 2.65 1.95
CA THR A 83 10.49 1.33 2.57
C THR A 83 10.96 0.29 1.55
N PRO A 84 11.56 -0.85 2.00
CA PRO A 84 12.00 -1.91 1.09
C PRO A 84 10.88 -2.41 0.16
N GLU A 85 9.66 -2.57 0.71
CA GLU A 85 8.50 -3.01 -0.04
C GLU A 85 8.07 -2.00 -1.12
N SER A 86 8.00 -0.71 -0.77
CA SER A 86 7.67 0.35 -1.73
C SER A 86 8.74 0.53 -2.79
N THR A 87 10.01 0.35 -2.44
CA THR A 87 11.12 0.38 -3.40
C THR A 87 11.00 -0.75 -4.42
N ASP A 88 10.75 -1.98 -3.95
CA ASP A 88 10.59 -3.15 -4.82
C ASP A 88 9.39 -3.00 -5.76
N GLU A 89 8.25 -2.56 -5.25
CA GLU A 89 7.02 -2.34 -6.02
C GLU A 89 7.21 -1.30 -7.13
N GLN A 90 7.80 -0.14 -6.81
CA GLN A 90 8.04 0.92 -7.80
C GLN A 90 9.13 0.53 -8.80
N THR A 91 10.14 -0.23 -8.40
CA THR A 91 11.18 -0.75 -9.30
C THR A 91 10.59 -1.74 -10.29
N ARG A 92 9.78 -2.69 -9.84
CA ARG A 92 9.14 -3.71 -10.70
C ARG A 92 8.16 -3.09 -11.70
N SER A 93 7.50 -1.98 -11.36
CA SER A 93 6.63 -1.25 -12.29
C SER A 93 7.38 -0.40 -13.32
N GLY A 94 8.72 -0.37 -13.27
CA GLY A 94 9.58 0.41 -14.16
C GLY A 94 9.57 1.90 -13.88
N LEU A 95 9.05 2.37 -12.75
CA LEU A 95 9.02 3.79 -12.38
C LEU A 95 10.42 4.37 -12.16
N THR A 96 11.41 3.54 -11.86
CA THR A 96 12.83 3.94 -11.79
C THR A 96 13.45 4.22 -13.17
N GLN A 97 12.77 3.86 -14.26
CA GLN A 97 13.22 3.97 -15.65
C GLN A 97 12.37 4.96 -16.46
N CYS A 98 11.68 5.89 -15.81
CA CYS A 98 10.92 6.93 -16.49
C CYS A 98 11.81 7.77 -17.39
N SER A 99 11.31 8.09 -18.61
CA SER A 99 11.89 9.15 -19.41
C SER A 99 11.75 10.51 -18.71
N PRO A 100 12.54 11.53 -19.08
CA PRO A 100 12.36 12.87 -18.50
C PRO A 100 10.93 13.40 -18.64
N ALA A 101 10.27 13.17 -19.78
CA ALA A 101 8.89 13.60 -20.02
C ALA A 101 7.88 12.86 -19.15
N GLU A 102 8.02 11.53 -18.99
CA GLU A 102 7.18 10.74 -18.09
C GLU A 102 7.37 11.16 -16.62
N PHE A 103 8.63 11.42 -16.22
CA PHE A 103 8.93 11.89 -14.86
C PHE A 103 8.30 13.26 -14.58
N GLU A 104 8.44 14.23 -15.51
CA GLU A 104 7.80 15.54 -15.40
C GLU A 104 6.27 15.42 -15.32
N ARG A 105 5.68 14.55 -16.14
CA ARG A 105 4.23 14.30 -16.12
C ARG A 105 3.77 13.74 -14.79
N LEU A 106 4.43 12.70 -14.28
CA LEU A 106 4.11 12.11 -12.98
C LEU A 106 4.30 13.12 -11.83
N HIS A 107 5.32 13.96 -11.91
CA HIS A 107 5.56 15.01 -10.92
C HIS A 107 4.44 16.05 -10.91
N ALA A 108 4.03 16.53 -12.08
CA ALA A 108 2.92 17.47 -12.21
C ALA A 108 1.59 16.86 -11.73
N LEU A 109 1.33 15.59 -12.02
CA LEU A 109 0.15 14.86 -11.54
C LEU A 109 0.17 14.70 -10.01
N ASN A 110 1.32 14.34 -9.42
CA ASN A 110 1.47 14.26 -7.97
C ASN A 110 1.14 15.60 -7.29
N ASP A 111 1.68 16.70 -7.81
CA ASP A 111 1.46 18.03 -7.23
C ASP A 111 -0.01 18.48 -7.36
N ALA A 112 -0.63 18.21 -8.49
CA ALA A 112 -2.04 18.51 -8.70
C ALA A 112 -2.95 17.66 -7.79
N TYR A 113 -2.64 16.38 -7.64
CA TYR A 113 -3.37 15.45 -6.81
C TYR A 113 -3.30 15.80 -5.32
N ASP A 114 -2.10 16.09 -4.81
CA ASP A 114 -1.90 16.48 -3.41
C ASP A 114 -2.63 17.79 -3.08
N ARG A 115 -2.60 18.77 -3.99
CA ARG A 115 -3.36 20.03 -3.80
C ARG A 115 -4.87 19.79 -3.77
N ARG A 116 -5.37 18.83 -4.54
CA ARG A 116 -6.80 18.54 -4.61
C ARG A 116 -7.30 17.74 -3.41
N PHE A 117 -6.56 16.71 -2.99
CA PHE A 117 -7.05 15.73 -2.03
C PHE A 117 -6.38 15.82 -0.65
N GLY A 118 -5.16 16.34 -0.55
CA GLY A 118 -4.42 16.46 0.71
C GLY A 118 -3.77 15.16 1.20
N TRP A 119 -3.69 14.14 0.32
CA TRP A 119 -2.94 12.89 0.49
C TRP A 119 -2.33 12.44 -0.84
N PRO A 120 -1.28 11.60 -0.84
CA PRO A 120 -0.64 11.15 -2.08
C PRO A 120 -1.52 10.20 -2.88
N PHE A 121 -1.33 10.17 -4.20
CA PHE A 121 -1.91 9.17 -5.07
C PHE A 121 -1.38 7.77 -4.72
N ILE A 122 -2.28 6.82 -4.49
CA ILE A 122 -1.96 5.45 -4.11
C ILE A 122 -2.53 4.49 -5.15
N LEU A 123 -1.66 3.67 -5.72
CA LEU A 123 -2.00 2.66 -6.72
C LEU A 123 -1.22 1.37 -6.44
N ALA A 124 -1.92 0.25 -6.47
CA ALA A 124 -1.28 -1.07 -6.45
C ALA A 124 -0.63 -1.35 -7.81
N VAL A 125 0.59 -0.84 -8.00
CA VAL A 125 1.31 -0.87 -9.29
C VAL A 125 1.66 -2.28 -9.77
N ARG A 126 1.64 -3.29 -8.91
CA ARG A 126 1.73 -4.71 -9.32
C ARG A 126 0.46 -5.20 -10.03
N GLY A 127 -0.59 -4.41 -10.05
CA GLY A 127 -1.83 -4.66 -10.77
C GLY A 127 -2.63 -5.87 -10.26
N PRO A 128 -3.76 -6.16 -10.90
CA PRO A 128 -4.66 -7.25 -10.49
C PRO A 128 -4.05 -8.64 -10.70
N THR A 129 -3.14 -8.79 -11.67
CA THR A 129 -2.48 -10.06 -11.99
C THR A 129 -1.16 -10.27 -11.22
N GLY A 130 -0.68 -9.25 -10.51
CA GLY A 130 0.62 -9.26 -9.83
C GLY A 130 1.84 -9.11 -10.76
N GLN A 131 1.62 -8.98 -12.07
CA GLN A 131 2.69 -8.84 -13.09
C GLN A 131 3.20 -7.41 -13.24
N GLY A 132 2.46 -6.44 -12.72
CA GLY A 132 2.76 -5.03 -12.81
C GLY A 132 1.94 -4.30 -13.88
N LEU A 133 1.69 -3.02 -13.63
CA LEU A 133 1.14 -2.09 -14.59
C LEU A 133 2.29 -1.44 -15.37
N THR A 134 2.08 -1.16 -16.64
CA THR A 134 2.99 -0.33 -17.43
C THR A 134 2.95 1.13 -16.95
N ARG A 135 4.01 1.90 -17.26
CA ARG A 135 4.03 3.35 -16.96
C ARG A 135 2.86 4.09 -17.60
N GLY A 136 2.47 3.71 -18.83
CA GLY A 136 1.31 4.27 -19.51
C GLY A 136 0.01 4.03 -18.74
N GLU A 137 -0.26 2.80 -18.32
CA GLU A 137 -1.43 2.44 -17.51
C GLU A 137 -1.45 3.16 -16.15
N ILE A 138 -0.28 3.37 -15.54
CA ILE A 138 -0.16 4.13 -14.29
C ILE A 138 -0.56 5.59 -14.53
N ILE A 139 -0.02 6.23 -15.58
CA ILE A 139 -0.32 7.63 -15.91
C ILE A 139 -1.80 7.80 -16.27
N GLU A 140 -2.37 6.94 -17.10
CA GLU A 140 -3.79 6.96 -17.47
C GLU A 140 -4.70 6.80 -16.23
N THR A 141 -4.35 5.88 -15.34
CA THR A 141 -5.09 5.67 -14.08
C THR A 141 -5.01 6.92 -13.20
N PHE A 142 -3.86 7.56 -13.12
CA PHE A 142 -3.65 8.79 -12.38
C PHE A 142 -4.54 9.93 -12.92
N GLU A 143 -4.50 10.14 -14.24
CA GLU A 143 -5.30 11.17 -14.94
C GLU A 143 -6.79 10.96 -14.75
N ARG A 144 -7.26 9.72 -14.78
CA ARG A 144 -8.66 9.38 -14.49
C ARG A 144 -9.03 9.72 -13.05
N ARG A 145 -8.22 9.29 -12.08
CA ARG A 145 -8.54 9.37 -10.66
C ARG A 145 -8.46 10.78 -10.10
N ILE A 146 -7.64 11.65 -10.67
CA ILE A 146 -7.56 13.05 -10.24
C ILE A 146 -8.88 13.80 -10.45
N ALA A 147 -9.77 13.30 -11.30
CA ALA A 147 -11.10 13.86 -11.56
C ALA A 147 -12.19 13.32 -10.62
N ASN A 148 -11.89 12.33 -9.78
CA ASN A 148 -12.85 11.75 -8.85
C ASN A 148 -13.33 12.79 -7.81
N GLU A 149 -14.53 12.57 -7.27
CA GLU A 149 -14.99 13.27 -6.07
C GLU A 149 -14.17 12.82 -4.85
N PRO A 150 -13.88 13.72 -3.88
CA PRO A 150 -12.96 13.43 -2.77
C PRO A 150 -13.28 12.16 -1.98
N ASP A 151 -14.55 11.92 -1.65
CA ASP A 151 -14.94 10.73 -0.88
C ASP A 151 -14.78 9.44 -1.71
N ALA A 152 -15.14 9.48 -2.99
CA ALA A 152 -14.95 8.35 -3.90
C ALA A 152 -13.45 8.02 -4.09
N GLU A 153 -12.62 9.06 -4.19
CA GLU A 153 -11.17 8.90 -4.30
C GLU A 153 -10.54 8.37 -3.01
N PHE A 154 -11.01 8.83 -1.85
CA PHE A 154 -10.58 8.30 -0.56
C PHE A 154 -10.82 6.80 -0.44
N ASP A 155 -12.03 6.36 -0.82
CA ASP A 155 -12.38 4.94 -0.82
C ASP A 155 -11.57 4.14 -1.86
N GLU A 156 -11.28 4.73 -3.03
CA GLU A 156 -10.42 4.10 -4.04
C GLU A 156 -8.98 3.96 -3.55
N CYS A 157 -8.45 4.97 -2.85
CA CYS A 157 -7.16 4.88 -2.19
C CYS A 157 -7.11 3.75 -1.16
N LEU A 158 -8.11 3.65 -0.28
CA LEU A 158 -8.16 2.56 0.71
C LEU A 158 -8.21 1.17 0.06
N ARG A 159 -9.00 1.01 -1.03
CA ARG A 159 -8.99 -0.25 -1.79
C ARG A 159 -7.62 -0.60 -2.34
N ASN A 160 -6.88 0.39 -2.85
CA ASN A 160 -5.50 0.18 -3.31
C ASN A 160 -4.55 -0.15 -2.18
N VAL A 161 -4.64 0.52 -1.02
CA VAL A 161 -3.86 0.20 0.19
C VAL A 161 -4.09 -1.25 0.62
N HIS A 162 -5.35 -1.69 0.67
CA HIS A 162 -5.68 -3.08 1.00
C HIS A 162 -5.14 -4.07 -0.03
N ARG A 163 -5.21 -3.71 -1.32
CA ARG A 163 -4.64 -4.55 -2.38
C ARG A 163 -3.12 -4.68 -2.27
N ILE A 164 -2.42 -3.58 -1.97
CA ILE A 164 -0.98 -3.58 -1.70
C ILE A 164 -0.67 -4.50 -0.52
N ALA A 165 -1.39 -4.35 0.58
CA ALA A 165 -1.20 -5.18 1.77
C ALA A 165 -1.47 -6.67 1.49
N GLU A 166 -2.49 -7.00 0.70
CA GLU A 166 -2.79 -8.38 0.28
C GLU A 166 -1.67 -9.00 -0.56
N ILE A 167 -1.10 -8.23 -1.49
CA ILE A 167 0.04 -8.67 -2.30
C ILE A 167 1.27 -8.92 -1.42
N ARG A 168 1.61 -7.98 -0.55
CA ARG A 168 2.72 -8.11 0.41
C ARG A 168 2.53 -9.31 1.35
N LEU A 169 1.28 -9.53 1.77
CA LEU A 169 0.92 -10.71 2.58
C LEU A 169 1.15 -12.01 1.81
N GLY A 170 0.78 -12.04 0.53
CA GLY A 170 1.07 -13.18 -0.37
C GLY A 170 2.56 -13.48 -0.46
N ASP A 171 3.38 -12.45 -0.67
CA ASP A 171 4.83 -12.59 -0.75
C ASP A 171 5.42 -13.17 0.56
N ARG A 172 4.93 -12.76 1.73
CA ARG A 172 5.41 -13.25 3.04
C ARG A 172 5.02 -14.69 3.33
N PHE A 173 3.84 -15.10 2.89
CA PHE A 173 3.32 -16.45 3.11
C PHE A 173 3.60 -17.41 1.94
N GLY A 174 4.27 -16.93 0.87
CA GLY A 174 4.78 -17.77 -0.21
C GLY A 174 3.71 -18.26 -1.20
N VAL A 175 2.84 -17.35 -1.64
CA VAL A 175 1.78 -17.66 -2.63
C VAL A 175 1.87 -16.73 -3.83
#